data_b6fa35e133015b1cdda940d042bde2e3
#
_entry.id   b6fa35e133015b1cdda940d042bde2e3
#
_cell.length_a   1.000
_cell.length_b   1.000
_cell.length_c   1.000
_cell.angle_alpha   90.00
_cell.angle_beta   90.00
_cell.angle_gamma   90.00
#
_symmetry.space_group_name_H-M   'P 1'
#
loop_
_entity.id
_entity.type
_entity.pdbx_description
1 polymer ?
#
loop_
_entity_poly.entity_id
_entity_poly.type
_entity_poly.pdbx_seq_one_letter_code
_entity_poly.pdbx_strand_id
1 'polypeptide(L)'
;MTEQWMLALCAVMVWGCTEVGPTPTASAPAKPKDGELALPAGYQNGPKFLSEVQRPDAKQVRELFINAVGAKTNAGQPFPNGTVMVMELYKTKMAGETPETGADGKFVKGDLAKVFVMGKGEGWGQDVPDNLKTANWVFSAYGPDGKPLAEDFTKCRACHTPLAQKDFVHRYDEYFEKRICGSHMWSCGGVTGVRLTS
;
A
#
# COMPACT_ATOMS: atom_id res chain seq x y z
N MET A 1 28.70 33.44 -85.21
CA MET A 1 29.21 32.07 -84.98
C MET A 1 29.81 32.05 -83.62
N THR A 2 29.04 31.74 -82.62
CA THR A 2 29.45 31.76 -81.24
C THR A 2 29.04 30.46 -80.60
N GLU A 3 30.04 29.62 -80.30
CA GLU A 3 29.76 28.35 -79.56
C GLU A 3 29.67 28.62 -78.05
N GLN A 4 28.58 28.17 -77.48
CA GLN A 4 28.31 28.28 -76.06
C GLN A 4 28.70 26.94 -75.37
N TRP A 5 29.69 26.99 -74.48
CA TRP A 5 30.13 25.89 -73.67
C TRP A 5 29.28 25.83 -72.40
N MET A 6 28.48 24.77 -72.25
CA MET A 6 27.75 24.46 -71.01
C MET A 6 28.67 23.68 -70.08
N LEU A 7 29.00 24.27 -68.95
CA LEU A 7 29.62 23.58 -67.80
C LEU A 7 28.56 22.93 -66.94
N ALA A 8 28.54 21.62 -66.92
CA ALA A 8 27.70 20.85 -66.01
C ALA A 8 28.39 20.76 -64.63
N LEU A 9 27.80 21.39 -63.59
CA LEU A 9 28.23 21.20 -62.20
C LEU A 9 27.53 19.93 -61.65
N CYS A 10 28.32 18.85 -61.41
CA CYS A 10 27.91 17.72 -60.62
C CYS A 10 27.97 18.09 -59.11
N ALA A 11 26.82 18.29 -58.51
CA ALA A 11 26.69 18.41 -57.06
C ALA A 11 26.72 16.97 -56.43
N VAL A 12 27.81 16.67 -55.76
CA VAL A 12 27.95 15.44 -54.96
C VAL A 12 27.24 15.67 -53.63
N MET A 13 26.04 15.09 -53.46
CA MET A 13 25.38 15.04 -52.16
C MET A 13 26.04 13.98 -51.28
N VAL A 14 26.80 14.39 -50.28
CA VAL A 14 27.34 13.52 -49.24
C VAL A 14 26.20 13.32 -48.21
N TRP A 15 25.54 12.21 -48.23
CA TRP A 15 24.65 11.76 -47.14
C TRP A 15 25.51 11.41 -45.94
N GLY A 16 25.56 12.27 -44.94
CA GLY A 16 26.15 11.98 -43.64
C GLY A 16 25.25 11.00 -42.91
N CYS A 17 25.68 9.74 -42.72
CA CYS A 17 25.10 8.83 -41.75
C CYS A 17 25.42 9.38 -40.36
N THR A 18 24.38 9.97 -39.69
CA THR A 18 24.45 10.22 -38.26
C THR A 18 24.31 8.87 -37.55
N GLU A 19 25.40 8.35 -36.98
CA GLU A 19 25.36 7.25 -36.04
C GLU A 19 24.50 7.66 -34.85
N VAL A 20 23.30 7.07 -34.72
CA VAL A 20 22.49 7.14 -33.52
C VAL A 20 23.22 6.31 -32.46
N GLY A 21 23.91 6.99 -31.55
CA GLY A 21 24.54 6.35 -30.40
C GLY A 21 23.50 5.61 -29.57
N PRO A 22 23.90 4.54 -28.84
CA PRO A 22 22.96 3.75 -28.05
C PRO A 22 22.23 4.65 -27.06
N THR A 23 20.90 4.68 -27.16
CA THR A 23 20.04 5.38 -26.19
C THR A 23 20.36 4.83 -24.80
N PRO A 24 20.64 5.67 -23.79
CA PRO A 24 20.88 5.18 -22.45
C PRO A 24 19.66 4.39 -21.99
N THR A 25 19.86 3.10 -21.78
CA THR A 25 18.82 2.22 -21.21
C THR A 25 18.48 2.78 -19.83
N ALA A 26 17.27 3.31 -19.67
CA ALA A 26 16.80 3.78 -18.38
C ALA A 26 16.93 2.62 -17.38
N SER A 27 17.78 2.77 -16.38
CA SER A 27 17.90 1.83 -15.28
C SER A 27 16.52 1.61 -14.68
N ALA A 28 16.12 0.34 -14.49
CA ALA A 28 14.89 0.04 -13.80
C ALA A 28 14.89 0.76 -12.43
N PRO A 29 13.76 1.37 -12.02
CA PRO A 29 13.71 2.08 -10.74
C PRO A 29 14.14 1.17 -9.61
N ALA A 30 14.99 1.67 -8.72
CA ALA A 30 15.50 0.93 -7.59
C ALA A 30 14.31 0.43 -6.73
N LYS A 31 14.39 -0.82 -6.26
CA LYS A 31 13.38 -1.39 -5.37
C LYS A 31 13.43 -0.66 -4.04
N PRO A 32 12.31 -0.14 -3.52
CA PRO A 32 12.30 0.56 -2.25
C PRO A 32 12.62 -0.40 -1.10
N LYS A 33 13.32 0.12 -0.10
CA LYS A 33 13.55 -0.52 1.20
C LYS A 33 12.56 0.02 2.23
N ASP A 34 12.62 -0.54 3.43
CA ASP A 34 11.88 0.02 4.55
C ASP A 34 12.27 1.49 4.80
N GLY A 35 11.28 2.33 4.98
CA GLY A 35 11.42 3.79 5.09
C GLY A 35 11.40 4.55 3.76
N GLU A 36 11.51 3.87 2.63
CA GLU A 36 11.61 4.52 1.31
C GLU A 36 10.29 4.48 0.49
N LEU A 37 9.30 3.72 0.94
CA LEU A 37 8.02 3.65 0.25
C LEU A 37 7.25 4.96 0.44
N ALA A 38 6.92 5.64 -0.65
CA ALA A 38 6.22 6.91 -0.60
C ALA A 38 4.79 6.79 -0.03
N LEU A 39 4.34 7.82 0.69
CA LEU A 39 2.93 7.96 1.06
C LEU A 39 2.12 8.31 -0.19
N PRO A 40 1.16 7.46 -0.62
CA PRO A 40 0.39 7.73 -1.83
C PRO A 40 -0.47 8.99 -1.69
N ALA A 41 -0.41 9.89 -2.65
CA ALA A 41 -1.31 11.05 -2.67
C ALA A 41 -2.77 10.60 -2.81
N GLY A 42 -3.66 11.21 -2.03
CA GLY A 42 -5.10 10.97 -2.14
C GLY A 42 -5.56 9.55 -1.76
N TYR A 43 -4.76 8.79 -1.02
CA TYR A 43 -5.12 7.41 -0.60
C TYR A 43 -6.47 7.34 0.13
N GLN A 44 -6.86 8.40 0.83
CA GLN A 44 -8.13 8.48 1.54
C GLN A 44 -9.37 8.45 0.62
N ASN A 45 -9.20 8.79 -0.66
CA ASN A 45 -10.25 8.70 -1.66
C ASN A 45 -10.42 7.28 -2.24
N GLY A 46 -9.53 6.38 -1.88
CA GLY A 46 -9.56 4.99 -2.31
C GLY A 46 -10.44 4.08 -1.45
N PRO A 47 -10.50 2.78 -1.79
CA PRO A 47 -11.22 1.80 -1.01
C PRO A 47 -10.72 1.72 0.44
N LYS A 48 -11.64 1.57 1.39
CA LYS A 48 -11.31 1.22 2.77
C LYS A 48 -10.94 -0.26 2.86
N PHE A 49 -9.86 -0.55 3.56
CA PHE A 49 -9.58 -1.91 4.01
C PHE A 49 -10.43 -2.23 5.24
N LEU A 50 -10.34 -1.40 6.28
CA LEU A 50 -11.21 -1.45 7.45
C LEU A 50 -11.34 -0.03 8.05
N SER A 51 -12.49 0.26 8.64
CA SER A 51 -12.76 1.54 9.32
C SER A 51 -12.89 1.33 10.83
N GLU A 52 -12.54 2.36 11.58
CA GLU A 52 -12.77 2.47 13.03
C GLU A 52 -12.25 1.27 13.84
N VAL A 53 -11.12 0.72 13.43
CA VAL A 53 -10.50 -0.41 14.13
C VAL A 53 -10.05 0.01 15.51
N GLN A 54 -10.72 -0.51 16.53
CA GLN A 54 -10.45 -0.19 17.93
C GLN A 54 -9.21 -0.93 18.44
N ARG A 55 -8.35 -0.23 19.16
CA ARG A 55 -7.20 -0.78 19.88
C ARG A 55 -7.21 -0.32 21.33
N PRO A 56 -8.01 -0.98 22.19
CA PRO A 56 -8.19 -0.57 23.59
C PRO A 56 -6.89 -0.62 24.40
N ASP A 57 -6.06 -1.62 24.12
CA ASP A 57 -4.74 -1.82 24.72
C ASP A 57 -3.79 -0.63 24.50
N ALA A 58 -3.94 0.08 23.39
CA ALA A 58 -3.10 1.21 22.99
C ALA A 58 -3.85 2.56 23.05
N LYS A 59 -5.13 2.59 23.44
CA LYS A 59 -6.00 3.77 23.40
C LYS A 59 -5.96 4.44 22.02
N GLN A 60 -6.19 3.65 20.95
CA GLN A 60 -6.08 4.09 19.55
C GLN A 60 -7.30 3.67 18.75
N VAL A 61 -7.59 4.48 17.73
CA VAL A 61 -8.51 4.14 16.62
C VAL A 61 -7.72 4.15 15.33
N ARG A 62 -7.95 3.19 14.45
CA ARG A 62 -7.23 3.08 13.19
C ARG A 62 -8.18 3.07 12.00
N GLU A 63 -7.79 3.78 10.95
CA GLU A 63 -8.42 3.73 9.64
C GLU A 63 -7.45 3.05 8.68
N LEU A 64 -7.91 2.05 7.96
CA LEU A 64 -7.09 1.29 7.02
C LEU A 64 -7.63 1.44 5.61
N PHE A 65 -6.73 1.74 4.69
CA PHE A 65 -7.02 1.93 3.28
C PHE A 65 -6.23 0.91 2.45
N ILE A 66 -6.73 0.63 1.27
CA ILE A 66 -6.06 -0.22 0.28
C ILE A 66 -6.22 0.40 -1.10
N ASN A 67 -5.21 0.28 -1.95
CA ASN A 67 -5.34 0.78 -3.32
C ASN A 67 -6.22 -0.14 -4.18
N ALA A 68 -6.61 0.34 -5.36
CA ALA A 68 -7.48 -0.39 -6.28
C ALA A 68 -6.88 -1.74 -6.74
N VAL A 69 -5.56 -1.88 -6.76
CA VAL A 69 -4.87 -3.13 -7.12
C VAL A 69 -5.15 -4.19 -6.05
N GLY A 70 -4.85 -3.87 -4.80
CA GLY A 70 -5.07 -4.79 -3.67
C GLY A 70 -6.56 -5.07 -3.42
N ALA A 71 -7.42 -4.07 -3.63
CA ALA A 71 -8.87 -4.22 -3.43
C ALA A 71 -9.52 -5.26 -4.36
N LYS A 72 -8.88 -5.66 -5.45
CA LYS A 72 -9.36 -6.71 -6.37
C LYS A 72 -9.04 -8.13 -5.91
N THR A 73 -8.25 -8.30 -4.85
CA THR A 73 -7.88 -9.62 -4.34
C THR A 73 -9.11 -10.38 -3.84
N ASN A 74 -9.14 -11.68 -4.06
CA ASN A 74 -10.17 -12.57 -3.52
C ASN A 74 -9.72 -13.17 -2.18
N ALA A 75 -10.68 -13.58 -1.35
CA ALA A 75 -10.43 -14.28 -0.09
C ALA A 75 -9.58 -15.54 -0.34
N GLY A 76 -8.63 -15.82 0.55
CA GLY A 76 -7.72 -16.95 0.46
C GLY A 76 -6.56 -16.77 -0.51
N GLN A 77 -6.46 -15.63 -1.22
CA GLN A 77 -5.39 -15.34 -2.16
C GLN A 77 -4.40 -14.32 -1.60
N PRO A 78 -3.10 -14.42 -1.90
CA PRO A 78 -2.15 -13.37 -1.57
C PRO A 78 -2.46 -12.09 -2.37
N PHE A 79 -2.17 -10.94 -1.78
CA PHE A 79 -2.28 -9.66 -2.48
C PHE A 79 -1.26 -9.60 -3.62
N PRO A 80 -1.62 -9.07 -4.80
CA PRO A 80 -0.71 -8.97 -5.94
C PRO A 80 0.37 -7.90 -5.70
N ASN A 81 1.48 -8.01 -6.42
CA ASN A 81 2.46 -6.93 -6.51
C ASN A 81 1.79 -5.63 -7.01
N GLY A 82 2.21 -4.49 -6.49
CA GLY A 82 1.54 -3.21 -6.69
C GLY A 82 0.46 -2.90 -5.66
N THR A 83 0.16 -3.82 -4.74
CA THR A 83 -0.72 -3.51 -3.59
C THR A 83 -0.03 -2.53 -2.66
N VAL A 84 -0.78 -1.51 -2.26
CA VAL A 84 -0.38 -0.55 -1.21
C VAL A 84 -1.50 -0.43 -0.20
N MET A 85 -1.14 -0.53 1.06
CA MET A 85 -2.04 -0.32 2.20
C MET A 85 -1.55 0.83 3.05
N VAL A 86 -2.47 1.64 3.54
CA VAL A 86 -2.18 2.77 4.42
C VAL A 86 -2.99 2.62 5.70
N MET A 87 -2.35 2.81 6.84
CA MET A 87 -2.98 2.82 8.14
C MET A 87 -2.79 4.18 8.80
N GLU A 88 -3.86 4.90 8.99
CA GLU A 88 -3.90 6.08 9.86
C GLU A 88 -4.10 5.62 11.31
N LEU A 89 -3.24 6.08 12.19
CA LEU A 89 -3.29 5.82 13.61
C LEU A 89 -3.72 7.10 14.32
N TYR A 90 -4.88 7.06 14.93
CA TYR A 90 -5.44 8.16 15.72
C TYR A 90 -5.31 7.86 17.21
N LYS A 91 -4.99 8.87 18.00
CA LYS A 91 -5.22 8.82 19.44
C LYS A 91 -6.72 8.78 19.71
N THR A 92 -7.15 8.17 20.79
CA THR A 92 -8.53 8.37 21.26
C THR A 92 -8.68 9.74 21.89
N LYS A 93 -9.86 10.36 21.81
CA LYS A 93 -10.17 11.52 22.62
C LYS A 93 -10.18 11.14 24.08
N MET A 94 -9.79 12.09 24.94
CA MET A 94 -9.69 11.88 26.37
C MET A 94 -10.60 12.87 27.12
N ALA A 95 -11.38 12.36 28.06
CA ALA A 95 -12.07 13.15 29.09
C ALA A 95 -11.24 13.02 30.38
N GLY A 96 -10.31 13.94 30.59
CA GLY A 96 -9.28 13.80 31.62
C GLY A 96 -8.35 12.62 31.32
N GLU A 97 -8.27 11.65 32.22
CA GLU A 97 -7.44 10.44 32.04
C GLU A 97 -8.19 9.26 31.36
N THR A 98 -9.50 9.41 31.20
CA THR A 98 -10.35 8.33 30.65
C THR A 98 -10.61 8.55 29.15
N PRO A 99 -10.47 7.51 28.31
CA PRO A 99 -10.87 7.58 26.91
C PRO A 99 -12.38 7.87 26.77
N GLU A 100 -12.72 8.82 25.91
CA GLU A 100 -14.10 9.06 25.50
C GLU A 100 -14.62 7.89 24.66
N THR A 101 -15.86 7.47 24.95
CA THR A 101 -16.57 6.47 24.17
C THR A 101 -17.86 7.06 23.60
N GLY A 102 -18.20 6.69 22.37
CA GLY A 102 -19.48 6.99 21.76
C GLY A 102 -20.63 6.17 22.34
N ALA A 103 -21.85 6.41 21.88
CA ALA A 103 -23.04 5.67 22.27
C ALA A 103 -22.97 4.17 21.91
N ASP A 104 -22.13 3.80 20.93
CA ASP A 104 -21.85 2.44 20.50
C ASP A 104 -20.73 1.74 21.31
N GLY A 105 -20.23 2.40 22.36
CA GLY A 105 -19.16 1.90 23.23
C GLY A 105 -17.76 1.93 22.62
N LYS A 106 -17.59 2.47 21.40
CA LYS A 106 -16.30 2.62 20.77
C LYS A 106 -15.59 3.89 21.21
N PHE A 107 -14.27 3.86 21.19
CA PHE A 107 -13.47 5.07 21.40
C PHE A 107 -13.75 6.13 20.34
N VAL A 108 -13.91 7.37 20.80
CA VAL A 108 -14.02 8.53 19.92
C VAL A 108 -12.64 8.85 19.34
N LYS A 109 -12.57 8.89 18.03
CA LYS A 109 -11.36 9.22 17.27
C LYS A 109 -10.93 10.66 17.56
N GLY A 110 -9.70 10.84 18.00
CA GLY A 110 -9.05 12.13 18.25
C GLY A 110 -8.07 12.51 17.15
N ASP A 111 -6.90 13.01 17.53
CA ASP A 111 -5.90 13.52 16.59
C ASP A 111 -5.15 12.39 15.87
N LEU A 112 -4.86 12.62 14.59
CA LEU A 112 -3.96 11.78 13.82
C LEU A 112 -2.56 11.83 14.45
N ALA A 113 -2.01 10.68 14.79
CA ALA A 113 -0.69 10.57 15.41
C ALA A 113 0.39 10.14 14.42
N LYS A 114 0.09 9.15 13.58
CA LYS A 114 1.01 8.59 12.59
C LYS A 114 0.25 8.00 11.42
N VAL A 115 0.95 7.90 10.29
CA VAL A 115 0.49 7.15 9.12
C VAL A 115 1.54 6.09 8.80
N PHE A 116 1.12 4.83 8.68
CA PHE A 116 1.97 3.74 8.26
C PHE A 116 1.57 3.28 6.86
N VAL A 117 2.56 2.95 6.06
CA VAL A 117 2.36 2.45 4.70
C VAL A 117 3.04 1.11 4.58
N MET A 118 2.38 0.13 3.99
CA MET A 118 3.02 -1.10 3.51
C MET A 118 2.71 -1.29 2.03
N GLY A 119 3.72 -1.68 1.27
CA GLY A 119 3.61 -1.89 -0.17
C GLY A 119 4.28 -3.18 -0.59
N LYS A 120 3.71 -3.83 -1.59
CA LYS A 120 4.18 -5.11 -2.13
C LYS A 120 4.68 -4.93 -3.56
N GLY A 121 5.91 -5.35 -3.81
CA GLY A 121 6.50 -5.31 -5.14
C GLY A 121 7.47 -6.45 -5.36
N GLU A 122 7.67 -6.87 -6.59
CA GLU A 122 8.50 -8.02 -6.91
C GLU A 122 9.95 -7.86 -6.43
N GLY A 123 10.37 -8.77 -5.56
CA GLY A 123 11.71 -8.80 -4.99
C GLY A 123 12.01 -7.65 -4.01
N TRP A 124 10.98 -6.98 -3.47
CA TRP A 124 11.14 -6.00 -2.40
C TRP A 124 11.41 -6.68 -1.05
N GLY A 125 12.05 -5.96 -0.12
CA GLY A 125 12.24 -6.43 1.26
C GLY A 125 13.06 -7.71 1.39
N GLN A 126 13.99 -7.96 0.45
CA GLN A 126 14.89 -9.12 0.48
C GLN A 126 16.21 -8.82 1.21
N ASP A 127 16.48 -7.57 1.52
CA ASP A 127 17.69 -7.06 2.17
C ASP A 127 17.65 -7.12 3.71
N VAL A 128 16.68 -7.84 4.26
CA VAL A 128 16.51 -8.04 5.71
C VAL A 128 16.84 -9.49 6.10
N PRO A 129 17.16 -9.77 7.40
CA PRO A 129 17.35 -11.11 7.91
C PRO A 129 16.17 -12.05 7.59
N ASP A 130 16.42 -13.33 7.36
CA ASP A 130 15.42 -14.31 6.94
C ASP A 130 14.22 -14.41 7.88
N ASN A 131 14.44 -14.31 9.18
CA ASN A 131 13.37 -14.34 10.19
C ASN A 131 12.50 -13.09 10.21
N LEU A 132 12.86 -12.04 9.44
CA LEU A 132 12.11 -10.80 9.29
C LEU A 132 11.55 -10.61 7.87
N LYS A 133 11.74 -11.57 7.00
CA LYS A 133 11.19 -11.51 5.64
C LYS A 133 9.67 -11.63 5.68
N THR A 134 9.01 -10.70 5.00
CA THR A 134 7.56 -10.64 4.82
C THR A 134 7.22 -10.76 3.34
N ALA A 135 7.78 -11.78 2.67
CA ALA A 135 7.76 -11.94 1.22
C ALA A 135 8.24 -10.64 0.52
N ASN A 136 7.40 -10.02 -0.26
CA ASN A 136 7.74 -8.82 -1.04
C ASN A 136 7.20 -7.52 -0.42
N TRP A 137 6.82 -7.52 0.85
CA TRP A 137 6.34 -6.32 1.55
C TRP A 137 7.47 -5.48 2.12
N VAL A 138 7.33 -4.17 1.99
CA VAL A 138 8.17 -3.14 2.64
C VAL A 138 7.27 -2.15 3.38
N PHE A 139 7.83 -1.44 4.34
CA PHE A 139 7.11 -0.60 5.28
C PHE A 139 7.68 0.82 5.31
N SER A 140 6.82 1.81 5.53
CA SER A 140 7.22 3.20 5.78
C SER A 140 6.30 3.84 6.82
N ALA A 141 6.76 4.91 7.44
CA ALA A 141 6.01 5.66 8.45
C ALA A 141 6.11 7.17 8.20
N TYR A 142 5.04 7.88 8.55
CA TYR A 142 4.90 9.30 8.35
C TYR A 142 4.26 9.96 9.58
N GLY A 143 4.66 11.20 9.82
CA GLY A 143 3.95 12.07 10.77
C GLY A 143 2.58 12.49 10.25
N PRO A 144 1.77 13.14 11.11
CA PRO A 144 0.48 13.68 10.71
C PRO A 144 0.58 14.78 9.64
N ASP A 145 1.76 15.39 9.51
CA ASP A 145 2.10 16.38 8.48
C ASP A 145 2.58 15.75 7.16
N GLY A 146 2.57 14.41 7.05
CA GLY A 146 3.00 13.67 5.87
C GLY A 146 4.52 13.57 5.70
N LYS A 147 5.33 14.05 6.67
CA LYS A 147 6.78 13.89 6.61
C LYS A 147 7.23 12.50 7.02
N PRO A 148 8.23 11.93 6.35
CA PRO A 148 8.78 10.63 6.73
C PRO A 148 9.28 10.62 8.18
N LEU A 149 9.05 9.49 8.86
CA LEU A 149 9.55 9.23 10.19
C LEU A 149 10.61 8.14 10.15
N ALA A 150 11.69 8.33 10.91
CA ALA A 150 12.67 7.29 11.17
C ALA A 150 12.09 6.34 12.24
N GLU A 151 11.54 5.20 11.78
CA GLU A 151 10.98 4.16 12.65
C GLU A 151 11.88 2.91 12.63
N ASP A 152 11.80 2.11 13.68
CA ASP A 152 12.38 0.77 13.70
C ASP A 152 11.44 -0.21 12.98
N PHE A 153 11.62 -0.36 11.68
CA PHE A 153 10.82 -1.26 10.85
C PHE A 153 11.02 -2.75 11.17
N THR A 154 12.06 -3.11 11.94
CA THR A 154 12.23 -4.46 12.51
C THR A 154 11.01 -4.85 13.33
N LYS A 155 10.44 -3.92 14.09
CA LYS A 155 9.21 -4.14 14.89
C LYS A 155 7.99 -4.36 13.99
N CYS A 156 7.88 -3.62 12.88
CA CYS A 156 6.81 -3.83 11.90
C CYS A 156 6.91 -5.25 11.35
N ARG A 157 8.09 -5.64 10.87
CA ARG A 157 8.34 -6.96 10.31
C ARG A 157 8.09 -8.08 11.32
N ALA A 158 8.63 -7.98 12.53
CA ALA A 158 8.44 -8.99 13.58
C ALA A 158 6.95 -9.21 13.93
N CYS A 159 6.12 -8.15 13.86
CA CYS A 159 4.68 -8.25 14.06
C CYS A 159 3.97 -8.91 12.87
N HIS A 160 4.46 -8.72 11.65
CA HIS A 160 3.85 -9.23 10.43
C HIS A 160 4.32 -10.65 10.03
N THR A 161 5.56 -11.05 10.34
CA THR A 161 6.12 -12.38 9.96
C THR A 161 5.29 -13.58 10.42
N PRO A 162 4.63 -13.60 11.60
CA PRO A 162 3.80 -14.74 12.00
C PRO A 162 2.55 -14.93 11.12
N LEU A 163 2.22 -13.96 10.26
CA LEU A 163 1.01 -13.95 9.43
C LEU A 163 1.26 -14.46 8.00
N ALA A 164 2.24 -15.32 7.78
CA ALA A 164 2.58 -15.82 6.44
C ALA A 164 1.38 -16.42 5.69
N GLN A 165 0.49 -17.15 6.37
CA GLN A 165 -0.73 -17.73 5.82
C GLN A 165 -1.80 -16.69 5.43
N LYS A 166 -1.63 -15.45 5.83
CA LYS A 166 -2.49 -14.30 5.53
C LYS A 166 -1.75 -13.24 4.70
N ASP A 167 -0.76 -13.69 3.92
CA ASP A 167 0.12 -12.84 3.13
C ASP A 167 0.75 -11.70 3.96
N PHE A 168 1.07 -12.00 5.24
CA PHE A 168 1.65 -11.05 6.20
C PHE A 168 0.77 -9.84 6.51
N VAL A 169 -0.55 -9.93 6.31
CA VAL A 169 -1.49 -8.83 6.52
C VAL A 169 -2.37 -9.08 7.74
N HIS A 170 -2.33 -8.17 8.71
CA HIS A 170 -3.23 -8.19 9.85
C HIS A 170 -4.68 -7.99 9.43
N ARG A 171 -5.60 -8.67 10.12
CA ARG A 171 -7.06 -8.58 9.87
C ARG A 171 -7.47 -8.97 8.45
N TYR A 172 -6.68 -9.81 7.80
CA TYR A 172 -6.95 -10.34 6.47
C TYR A 172 -8.35 -10.94 6.37
N ASP A 173 -8.71 -11.87 7.27
CA ASP A 173 -10.01 -12.54 7.25
C ASP A 173 -11.16 -11.55 7.49
N GLU A 174 -11.03 -10.67 8.48
CA GLU A 174 -12.02 -9.63 8.78
C GLU A 174 -12.31 -8.72 7.58
N TYR A 175 -11.30 -8.39 6.81
CA TYR A 175 -11.46 -7.59 5.58
C TYR A 175 -12.36 -8.30 4.57
N PHE A 176 -12.11 -9.57 4.31
CA PHE A 176 -12.89 -10.32 3.33
C PHE A 176 -14.29 -10.64 3.83
N GLU A 177 -14.46 -10.95 5.11
CA GLU A 177 -15.76 -11.12 5.75
C GLU A 177 -16.63 -9.88 5.61
N LYS A 178 -16.10 -8.70 5.93
CA LYS A 178 -16.84 -7.44 5.80
C LYS A 178 -17.18 -7.08 4.35
N ARG A 179 -16.35 -7.44 3.39
CA ARG A 179 -16.65 -7.24 1.96
C ARG A 179 -17.83 -8.09 1.51
N ILE A 180 -17.90 -9.35 1.94
CA ILE A 180 -19.02 -10.25 1.62
C ILE A 180 -20.31 -9.71 2.23
N CYS A 181 -20.29 -9.28 3.48
CA CYS A 181 -21.45 -8.70 4.15
C CYS A 181 -21.91 -7.38 3.53
N GLY A 182 -21.00 -6.55 3.07
CA GLY A 182 -21.31 -5.27 2.41
C GLY A 182 -21.90 -5.41 1.01
N SER A 183 -21.59 -6.50 0.29
CA SER A 183 -22.15 -6.79 -1.03
C SER A 183 -23.47 -7.54 -1.03
N HIS A 184 -23.84 -8.16 0.10
CA HIS A 184 -25.09 -8.91 0.28
C HIS A 184 -25.81 -8.46 1.56
N MET A 185 -26.59 -7.40 1.46
CA MET A 185 -27.31 -6.78 2.58
C MET A 185 -28.38 -7.70 3.23
N TRP A 186 -28.47 -8.98 2.81
CA TRP A 186 -29.48 -9.95 3.27
C TRP A 186 -28.89 -11.21 3.93
N SER A 187 -27.58 -11.38 4.05
CA SER A 187 -26.99 -12.67 4.46
C SER A 187 -26.18 -12.69 5.78
N CYS A 188 -26.00 -11.57 6.48
CA CYS A 188 -25.20 -11.54 7.70
C CYS A 188 -26.01 -11.43 9.00
N GLY A 189 -27.29 -11.72 8.96
CA GLY A 189 -28.17 -11.76 10.12
C GLY A 189 -28.38 -13.18 10.63
N GLY A 190 -27.59 -13.59 11.65
CA GLY A 190 -28.03 -14.63 12.59
C GLY A 190 -27.69 -16.07 12.25
N VAL A 191 -26.53 -16.54 12.66
CA VAL A 191 -26.39 -17.94 13.11
C VAL A 191 -26.49 -17.96 14.64
N THR A 192 -27.70 -17.80 15.14
CA THR A 192 -28.07 -18.19 16.50
C THR A 192 -29.02 -19.39 16.39
N GLY A 193 -28.57 -20.53 16.89
CA GLY A 193 -29.48 -21.62 17.25
C GLY A 193 -29.42 -22.88 16.41
N VAL A 194 -28.39 -23.68 16.58
CA VAL A 194 -28.54 -25.13 16.42
C VAL A 194 -29.41 -25.64 17.59
N ARG A 195 -30.68 -25.86 17.31
CA ARG A 195 -31.55 -26.61 18.22
C ARG A 195 -31.30 -28.10 17.96
N LEU A 196 -30.53 -28.73 18.83
CA LEU A 196 -30.50 -30.19 18.93
C LEU A 196 -31.87 -30.63 19.50
N THR A 197 -32.67 -31.28 18.70
CA THR A 197 -33.80 -32.06 19.15
C THR A 197 -33.42 -33.53 19.17
N SER A 198 -33.58 -34.10 20.32
CA SER A 198 -33.51 -35.52 20.72
C SER A 198 -34.21 -36.48 19.77
#